data_50400dc48b65b7ee0c24db1681fa1d11
#
_entry.id   50400dc48b65b7ee0c24db1681fa1d11
#
_cell.length_a   1.000
_cell.length_b   1.000
_cell.length_c   1.000
_cell.angle_alpha   90.00
_cell.angle_beta   90.00
_cell.angle_gamma   90.00
#
_symmetry.space_group_name_H-M   'P 1'
#
loop_
_entity.id
_entity.type
_entity.pdbx_description
1 polymer ?
#
loop_
_entity_poly.entity_id
_entity_poly.type
_entity_poly.pdbx_seq_one_letter_code
_entity_poly.pdbx_strand_id
1 'polypeptide(L)' 'MSDLEETMRFDPDEGVANLDEHLDRLKAAADAQGFKFDRHAARNELQAATFGKRRPAIARLLLSPTGAMAIEVRLED' A
#
# COMPACT_ATOMS: atom_id res chain seq x y z
N MET A 1 13.02 -13.56 -7.27
CA MET A 1 11.56 -13.41 -7.20
C MET A 1 11.23 -11.94 -7.07
N SER A 2 10.29 -11.45 -7.86
CA SER A 2 9.92 -10.03 -7.83
C SER A 2 9.02 -9.71 -6.64
N ASP A 3 9.12 -8.48 -6.15
CA ASP A 3 8.18 -7.99 -5.15
C ASP A 3 6.80 -7.82 -5.77
N LEU A 4 5.78 -7.93 -4.93
CA LEU A 4 4.42 -7.54 -5.32
C LEU A 4 4.24 -6.04 -5.08
N GLU A 5 3.39 -5.43 -5.88
CA GLU A 5 3.22 -3.97 -5.86
C GLU A 5 1.75 -3.60 -6.00
N GLU A 6 1.32 -2.59 -5.23
CA GLU A 6 0.04 -1.91 -5.41
C GLU A 6 0.28 -0.42 -5.43
N THR A 7 -0.38 0.26 -6.35
CA THR A 7 -0.31 1.72 -6.46
C THR A 7 -1.69 2.29 -6.18
N MET A 8 -1.77 3.25 -5.27
CA MET A 8 -3.03 3.78 -4.75
C MET A 8 -3.02 5.29 -4.77
N ARG A 9 -4.18 5.89 -5.01
CA ARG A 9 -4.32 7.33 -4.91
C ARG A 9 -4.66 7.73 -3.48
N PHE A 10 -4.06 8.81 -3.04
CA PHE A 10 -4.34 9.41 -1.75
C PHE A 10 -4.96 10.80 -1.94
N ASP A 11 -6.05 11.05 -1.22
CA ASP A 11 -6.70 12.35 -1.17
C ASP A 11 -6.67 12.84 0.28
N PRO A 12 -6.24 14.09 0.53
CA PRO A 12 -6.15 14.60 1.91
C PRO A 12 -7.47 14.57 2.68
N ASP A 13 -8.59 14.67 1.98
CA ASP A 13 -9.91 14.69 2.61
C ASP A 13 -10.49 13.29 2.82
N GLU A 14 -10.22 12.37 1.88
CA GLU A 14 -10.84 11.05 1.89
C GLU A 14 -9.90 9.92 2.27
N GLY A 15 -8.59 10.17 2.26
CA GLY A 15 -7.60 9.15 2.56
C GLY A 15 -7.20 8.36 1.32
N VAL A 16 -6.76 7.12 1.52
CA VAL A 16 -6.33 6.25 0.42
C VAL A 16 -7.57 5.69 -0.29
N ALA A 17 -7.65 5.93 -1.59
CA ALA A 17 -8.79 5.47 -2.39
C ALA A 17 -8.79 3.95 -2.51
N ASN A 18 -9.96 3.35 -2.31
CA ASN A 18 -10.16 1.90 -2.48
C ASN A 18 -9.17 1.05 -1.68
N LEU A 19 -8.84 1.52 -0.47
CA LEU A 19 -7.82 0.88 0.36
C LEU A 19 -8.10 -0.61 0.56
N ASP A 20 -9.32 -0.97 0.95
CA ASP A 20 -9.65 -2.36 1.21
C ASP A 20 -9.53 -3.23 -0.03
N GLU A 21 -9.94 -2.72 -1.19
CA GLU A 21 -9.81 -3.45 -2.46
C GLU A 21 -8.36 -3.68 -2.84
N HIS A 22 -7.50 -2.66 -2.65
CA HIS A 22 -6.06 -2.80 -2.92
C HIS A 22 -5.45 -3.84 -1.97
N LEU A 23 -5.82 -3.81 -0.70
CA LEU A 23 -5.29 -4.77 0.27
C LEU A 23 -5.81 -6.18 0.00
N ASP A 24 -7.07 -6.33 -0.43
CA ASP A 24 -7.63 -7.64 -0.81
C ASP A 24 -6.87 -8.22 -1.99
N ARG A 25 -6.59 -7.39 -2.99
CA ARG A 25 -5.86 -7.80 -4.19
C ARG A 25 -4.44 -8.25 -3.85
N LEU A 26 -3.78 -7.47 -3.00
CA LEU A 26 -2.41 -7.79 -2.57
C LEU A 26 -2.39 -9.08 -1.76
N LYS A 27 -3.37 -9.29 -0.88
CA LYS A 27 -3.47 -10.51 -0.11
C LYS A 27 -3.66 -11.73 -1.02
N ALA A 28 -4.55 -11.62 -1.99
CA ALA A 28 -4.79 -12.72 -2.93
C ALA A 28 -3.51 -13.07 -3.71
N ALA A 29 -2.79 -12.06 -4.18
CA ALA A 29 -1.54 -12.28 -4.90
C ALA A 29 -0.47 -12.88 -3.99
N ALA A 30 -0.37 -12.40 -2.74
CA ALA A 30 0.58 -12.92 -1.77
C ALA A 30 0.29 -14.40 -1.47
N ASP A 31 -0.97 -14.74 -1.24
CA ASP A 31 -1.37 -16.13 -0.97
C ASP A 31 -1.03 -17.03 -2.16
N ALA A 32 -1.28 -16.55 -3.37
CA ALA A 32 -1.02 -17.33 -4.58
C ALA A 32 0.47 -17.61 -4.78
N GLN A 33 1.34 -16.73 -4.33
CA GLN A 33 2.79 -16.86 -4.51
C GLN A 33 3.54 -17.30 -3.26
N GLY A 34 2.82 -17.54 -2.16
CA GLY A 34 3.46 -17.97 -0.91
C GLY A 34 4.19 -16.85 -0.20
N PHE A 35 3.85 -15.60 -0.45
CA PHE A 35 4.40 -14.45 0.27
C PHE A 35 3.73 -14.31 1.62
N LYS A 36 4.49 -13.87 2.61
CA LYS A 36 3.91 -13.45 3.89
C LYS A 36 3.30 -12.07 3.73
N PHE A 37 2.13 -11.85 4.30
CA PHE A 37 1.47 -10.55 4.23
C PHE A 37 0.63 -10.31 5.45
N ASP A 38 0.86 -9.18 6.12
CA ASP A 38 0.07 -8.72 7.27
C ASP A 38 -0.74 -7.51 6.82
N ARG A 39 -2.04 -7.71 6.63
CA ARG A 39 -2.96 -6.69 6.16
C ARG A 39 -3.03 -5.50 7.12
N HIS A 40 -3.04 -5.75 8.43
CA HIS A 40 -3.08 -4.68 9.43
C HIS A 40 -1.82 -3.85 9.40
N ALA A 41 -0.67 -4.49 9.28
CA ALA A 41 0.60 -3.79 9.17
C ALA A 41 0.63 -2.91 7.92
N ALA A 42 0.15 -3.43 6.79
CA ALA A 42 0.09 -2.67 5.54
C ALA A 42 -0.80 -1.44 5.68
N ARG A 43 -1.97 -1.60 6.29
CA ARG A 43 -2.89 -0.50 6.53
C ARG A 43 -2.24 0.58 7.40
N ASN A 44 -1.60 0.17 8.49
CA ASN A 44 -0.94 1.10 9.40
C ASN A 44 0.21 1.83 8.72
N GLU A 45 1.01 1.12 7.92
CA GLU A 45 2.12 1.73 7.19
C GLU A 45 1.63 2.76 6.17
N LEU A 46 0.55 2.46 5.45
CA LEU A 46 -0.03 3.39 4.50
C LEU A 46 -0.57 4.63 5.20
N GLN A 47 -1.25 4.45 6.32
CA GLN A 47 -1.77 5.57 7.10
C GLN A 47 -0.64 6.44 7.64
N ALA A 48 0.43 5.84 8.14
CA ALA A 48 1.59 6.57 8.65
C ALA A 48 2.30 7.33 7.53
N ALA A 49 2.46 6.70 6.36
CA ALA A 49 3.15 7.32 5.23
C ALA A 49 2.40 8.51 4.66
N THR A 50 1.08 8.53 4.78
CA THR A 50 0.23 9.61 4.26
C THR A 50 -0.18 10.61 5.34
N PHE A 51 0.16 10.37 6.59
CA PHE A 51 -0.22 11.24 7.70
C PHE A 51 0.32 12.66 7.49
N GLY A 52 -0.54 13.63 7.66
CA GLY A 52 -0.16 15.04 7.53
C GLY A 52 0.01 15.54 6.11
N LYS A 53 -0.17 14.71 5.11
CA LYS A 53 -0.13 15.14 3.72
C LYS A 53 -1.35 15.99 3.41
N ARG A 54 -1.13 17.15 2.80
CA ARG A 54 -2.20 18.13 2.52
C ARG A 54 -2.55 18.23 1.04
N ARG A 55 -1.88 17.44 0.21
CA ARG A 55 -2.06 17.46 -1.25
C ARG A 55 -2.30 16.04 -1.74
N PRO A 56 -3.02 15.89 -2.85
CA PRO A 56 -3.17 14.57 -3.46
C PRO A 56 -1.82 13.94 -3.78
N ALA A 57 -1.75 12.63 -3.62
CA ALA A 57 -0.51 11.91 -3.79
C ALA A 57 -0.78 10.51 -4.34
N ILE A 58 0.28 9.86 -4.80
CA ILE A 58 0.27 8.46 -5.20
C ILE A 58 1.10 7.69 -4.17
N ALA A 59 0.51 6.69 -3.57
CA ALA A 59 1.20 5.78 -2.64
C ALA A 59 1.47 4.46 -3.35
N ARG A 60 2.71 4.01 -3.29
CA ARG A 60 3.13 2.75 -3.90
C ARG A 60 3.63 1.83 -2.80
N LEU A 61 2.99 0.69 -2.66
CA LEU A 61 3.36 -0.31 -1.67
C LEU A 61 4.05 -1.47 -2.35
N LEU A 62 5.23 -1.84 -1.84
CA LEU A 62 6.01 -2.97 -2.31
C LEU A 62 6.04 -4.01 -1.21
N LEU A 63 5.76 -5.28 -1.56
CA LEU A 63 5.77 -6.40 -0.61
C LEU A 63 6.78 -7.44 -1.07
N SER A 64 7.73 -7.76 -0.21
CA SER A 64 8.70 -8.81 -0.49
C SER A 64 8.16 -10.18 -0.07
N PRO A 65 8.79 -11.28 -0.54
CA PRO A 65 8.37 -12.64 -0.15
C PRO A 65 8.37 -12.89 1.35
N THR A 66 9.23 -12.20 2.10
CA THR A 66 9.34 -12.38 3.55
C THR A 66 8.30 -11.59 4.34
N GLY A 67 7.52 -10.74 3.65
CA GLY A 67 6.53 -9.88 4.29
C GLY A 67 7.03 -8.48 4.58
N ALA A 68 8.29 -8.17 4.27
CA ALA A 68 8.80 -6.81 4.42
C ALA A 68 8.11 -5.89 3.41
N MET A 69 7.79 -4.68 3.86
CA MET A 69 7.09 -3.71 3.03
C MET A 69 7.86 -2.42 2.92
N ALA A 70 7.76 -1.77 1.76
CA ALA A 70 8.27 -0.42 1.55
C ALA A 70 7.14 0.40 0.94
N ILE A 71 7.01 1.65 1.38
CA ILE A 71 5.99 2.55 0.85
C ILE A 71 6.66 3.82 0.37
N GLU A 72 6.35 4.18 -0.86
CA GLU A 72 6.78 5.44 -1.47
C GLU A 72 5.56 6.31 -1.65
N VAL A 73 5.67 7.58 -1.29
CA VAL A 73 4.59 8.54 -1.50
C VAL A 73 5.14 9.67 -2.37
N ARG A 74 4.47 9.90 -3.49
CA ARG A 74 4.84 10.96 -4.44
C ARG A 74 3.66 11.90 -4.60
N LEU A 75 3.91 13.19 -4.44
CA LEU A 75 2.86 14.17 -4.64
C LEU A 75 2.41 14.17 -6.10
N GLU A 76 1.11 14.31 -6.28
CA GLU A 76 0.50 14.44 -7.59
C GLU A 76 0.57 15.92 -8.00
N ASP A 77 1.03 16.18 -9.21
CA ASP A 77 1.15 17.56 -9.74
C ASP A 77 -0.16 18.07 -10.28
#